data_937e3bc070157491461a5f5ba547c81b
#
_entry.id   937e3bc070157491461a5f5ba547c81b
#
_cell.length_a   1.000
_cell.length_b   1.000
_cell.length_c   1.000
_cell.angle_alpha   90.00
_cell.angle_beta   90.00
_cell.angle_gamma   90.00
#
_symmetry.space_group_name_H-M   'P 1'
#
loop_
_entity.id
_entity.type
_entity.pdbx_description
1 polymer ?
#
loop_
_entity_poly.entity_id
_entity_poly.type
_entity_poly.pdbx_seq_one_letter_code
_entity_poly.pdbx_strand_id
1 'polypeptide(L)'
;MIFIGPTLLSGIGQHTKKYMDLFPGSEYFMYSEDIPECENAFLFAIPVETVLTRIPYIKSRCKKLICMTVCETETVHEDYGKLFEHFDRIAVPSEFCKSVLTRQFPDKEFYIIHAYIPTTPYVFYHIGNILDPRKNFRRILEAFVRLNKPDTKLLVKSTCKEDVTINIDRVEVINGLATEDDMNVLHSRGHCYVNFSNSEGVGMGAIEAAVRDKPVIATNYGGPTEYLKTPYMIDCELQELENDDFLFKKGMVWGKPKFEQLLEFMEDAYSKRLTYMDHSHTKNIMSRENILKEFSVEIVGGKDEKTH
;
A
#
# COMPACT_ATOMS: atom_id res chain seq x y z
N MET A 1 -10.63 -3.18 -25.48
CA MET A 1 -9.58 -4.20 -25.72
C MET A 1 -9.92 -5.43 -24.91
N ILE A 2 -9.73 -6.64 -25.45
CA ILE A 2 -9.89 -7.88 -24.69
C ILE A 2 -8.53 -8.56 -24.47
N PHE A 3 -8.43 -9.32 -23.38
CA PHE A 3 -7.24 -10.09 -23.02
C PHE A 3 -7.59 -11.57 -22.96
N ILE A 4 -6.77 -12.40 -23.59
CA ILE A 4 -7.03 -13.84 -23.74
C ILE A 4 -5.81 -14.59 -23.19
N GLY A 5 -6.08 -15.56 -22.33
CA GLY A 5 -5.03 -16.31 -21.67
C GLY A 5 -5.54 -17.60 -21.01
N PRO A 6 -4.67 -18.29 -20.24
CA PRO A 6 -5.08 -19.47 -19.47
C PRO A 6 -5.90 -19.06 -18.25
N THR A 7 -6.29 -20.04 -17.42
CA THR A 7 -6.93 -19.76 -16.13
C THR A 7 -6.15 -18.74 -15.29
N LEU A 8 -6.86 -17.85 -14.61
CA LEU A 8 -6.27 -16.87 -13.68
C LEU A 8 -5.54 -17.50 -12.47
N LEU A 9 -5.66 -18.81 -12.28
CA LEU A 9 -4.89 -19.55 -11.27
C LEU A 9 -3.44 -19.81 -11.72
N SER A 10 -3.11 -19.64 -13.01
CA SER A 10 -1.77 -19.82 -13.55
C SER A 10 -0.94 -18.53 -13.49
N GLY A 11 0.40 -18.65 -13.43
CA GLY A 11 1.31 -17.51 -13.49
C GLY A 11 1.13 -16.66 -14.75
N ILE A 12 0.93 -17.30 -15.90
CA ILE A 12 0.67 -16.63 -17.20
C ILE A 12 -0.67 -15.90 -17.15
N GLY A 13 -1.71 -16.52 -16.59
CA GLY A 13 -3.04 -15.89 -16.45
C GLY A 13 -2.97 -14.64 -15.56
N GLN A 14 -2.26 -14.72 -14.43
CA GLN A 14 -2.02 -13.58 -13.55
C GLN A 14 -1.20 -12.47 -14.25
N HIS A 15 -0.21 -12.84 -15.05
CA HIS A 15 0.57 -11.89 -15.83
C HIS A 15 -0.29 -11.17 -16.89
N THR A 16 -1.10 -11.92 -17.62
CA THR A 16 -2.03 -11.36 -18.60
C THR A 16 -3.04 -10.43 -17.95
N LYS A 17 -3.56 -10.79 -16.78
CA LYS A 17 -4.47 -9.93 -16.01
C LYS A 17 -3.83 -8.61 -15.62
N LYS A 18 -2.56 -8.61 -15.20
CA LYS A 18 -1.84 -7.38 -14.86
C LYS A 18 -1.70 -6.44 -16.07
N TYR A 19 -1.51 -6.96 -17.28
CA TYR A 19 -1.57 -6.13 -18.48
C TYR A 19 -2.98 -5.57 -18.70
N MET A 20 -4.02 -6.40 -18.50
CA MET A 20 -5.41 -5.94 -18.63
C MET A 20 -5.71 -4.76 -17.71
N ASP A 21 -5.18 -4.76 -16.50
CA ASP A 21 -5.39 -3.69 -15.51
C ASP A 21 -4.83 -2.32 -15.98
N LEU A 22 -3.95 -2.28 -17.00
CA LEU A 22 -3.49 -1.04 -17.64
C LEU A 22 -4.54 -0.41 -18.57
N PHE A 23 -5.59 -1.15 -18.94
CA PHE A 23 -6.59 -0.73 -19.94
C PHE A 23 -7.99 -0.73 -19.30
N PRO A 24 -8.45 0.37 -18.69
CA PRO A 24 -9.77 0.45 -18.08
C PRO A 24 -10.89 0.04 -19.04
N GLY A 25 -11.84 -0.76 -18.56
CA GLY A 25 -12.94 -1.26 -19.37
C GLY A 25 -12.60 -2.48 -20.25
N SER A 26 -11.41 -3.09 -20.08
CA SER A 26 -11.07 -4.35 -20.74
C SER A 26 -11.67 -5.55 -20.04
N GLU A 27 -11.80 -6.65 -20.78
CA GLU A 27 -12.32 -7.94 -20.29
C GLU A 27 -11.31 -9.05 -20.52
N TYR A 28 -11.35 -10.08 -19.65
CA TYR A 28 -10.50 -11.25 -19.72
C TYR A 28 -11.30 -12.48 -20.16
N PHE A 29 -10.76 -13.25 -21.10
CA PHE A 29 -11.33 -14.50 -21.59
C PHE A 29 -10.30 -15.63 -21.50
N MET A 30 -10.75 -16.81 -21.10
CA MET A 30 -9.93 -18.01 -21.19
C MET A 30 -9.92 -18.53 -22.64
N TYR A 31 -8.89 -19.28 -23.01
CA TYR A 31 -8.77 -19.85 -24.36
C TYR A 31 -10.01 -20.67 -24.81
N SER A 32 -10.70 -21.31 -23.87
CA SER A 32 -11.87 -22.17 -24.13
C SER A 32 -13.17 -21.40 -24.27
N GLU A 33 -13.21 -20.12 -23.91
CA GLU A 33 -14.42 -19.30 -23.91
C GLU A 33 -14.71 -18.76 -25.31
N ASP A 34 -15.98 -18.38 -25.53
CA ASP A 34 -16.36 -17.68 -26.75
C ASP A 34 -15.90 -16.22 -26.69
N ILE A 35 -15.15 -15.83 -27.73
CA ILE A 35 -14.54 -14.50 -27.82
C ILE A 35 -15.51 -13.58 -28.58
N PRO A 36 -15.92 -12.45 -27.99
CA PRO A 36 -16.72 -11.44 -28.70
C PRO A 36 -15.93 -10.78 -29.83
N GLU A 37 -16.63 -10.23 -30.82
CA GLU A 37 -15.98 -9.41 -31.82
C GLU A 37 -15.36 -8.15 -31.20
N CYS A 38 -14.11 -7.85 -31.56
CA CYS A 38 -13.39 -6.71 -30.98
C CYS A 38 -12.42 -6.08 -31.98
N GLU A 39 -12.11 -4.80 -31.75
CA GLU A 39 -11.09 -4.07 -32.52
C GLU A 39 -9.68 -4.55 -32.17
N ASN A 40 -9.39 -4.71 -30.89
CA ASN A 40 -8.05 -5.03 -30.39
C ASN A 40 -8.12 -6.14 -29.33
N ALA A 41 -7.24 -7.13 -29.49
CA ALA A 41 -7.06 -8.19 -28.50
C ALA A 41 -5.57 -8.42 -28.19
N PHE A 42 -5.32 -8.93 -26.99
CA PHE A 42 -4.03 -9.43 -26.54
C PHE A 42 -4.18 -10.92 -26.20
N LEU A 43 -3.36 -11.75 -26.81
CA LEU A 43 -3.32 -13.20 -26.58
C LEU A 43 -1.96 -13.56 -25.97
N PHE A 44 -1.96 -14.07 -24.75
CA PHE A 44 -0.77 -14.72 -24.20
C PHE A 44 -0.84 -16.21 -24.55
N ALA A 45 -0.09 -16.63 -25.56
CA ALA A 45 -0.15 -17.99 -26.11
C ALA A 45 1.06 -18.83 -25.67
N ILE A 46 0.79 -20.03 -25.20
CA ILE A 46 1.76 -21.10 -25.08
C ILE A 46 1.51 -22.13 -26.19
N PRO A 47 2.55 -22.76 -26.77
CA PRO A 47 2.40 -23.64 -27.94
C PRO A 47 1.92 -25.03 -27.54
N VAL A 48 0.71 -25.12 -26.97
CA VAL A 48 0.02 -26.40 -26.70
C VAL A 48 -1.15 -26.57 -27.62
N GLU A 49 -1.49 -27.80 -27.96
CA GLU A 49 -2.49 -28.12 -28.97
C GLU A 49 -3.84 -27.42 -28.74
N THR A 50 -4.29 -27.37 -27.48
CA THR A 50 -5.55 -26.71 -27.11
C THR A 50 -5.55 -25.20 -27.38
N VAL A 51 -4.39 -24.55 -27.40
CA VAL A 51 -4.23 -23.15 -27.76
C VAL A 51 -4.06 -22.98 -29.25
N LEU A 52 -3.17 -23.77 -29.87
CA LEU A 52 -2.86 -23.70 -31.29
C LEU A 52 -4.12 -23.88 -32.15
N THR A 53 -4.98 -24.84 -31.82
CA THR A 53 -6.26 -25.10 -32.54
C THR A 53 -7.27 -23.96 -32.41
N ARG A 54 -7.16 -23.12 -31.39
CA ARG A 54 -8.07 -21.99 -31.15
C ARG A 54 -7.62 -20.69 -31.84
N ILE A 55 -6.35 -20.57 -32.21
CA ILE A 55 -5.80 -19.32 -32.79
C ILE A 55 -6.59 -18.87 -34.04
N PRO A 56 -6.92 -19.70 -35.02
CA PRO A 56 -7.70 -19.25 -36.19
C PRO A 56 -9.05 -18.64 -35.80
N TYR A 57 -9.75 -19.25 -34.84
CA TYR A 57 -11.00 -18.71 -34.31
C TYR A 57 -10.78 -17.36 -33.64
N ILE A 58 -9.81 -17.25 -32.73
CA ILE A 58 -9.49 -16.00 -32.03
C ILE A 58 -9.17 -14.88 -33.04
N LYS A 59 -8.36 -15.20 -34.07
CA LYS A 59 -8.01 -14.22 -35.11
C LYS A 59 -9.25 -13.77 -35.90
N SER A 60 -10.22 -14.65 -36.15
CA SER A 60 -11.44 -14.26 -36.87
C SER A 60 -12.35 -13.32 -36.08
N ARG A 61 -12.15 -13.21 -34.75
CA ARG A 61 -12.95 -12.36 -33.87
C ARG A 61 -12.33 -10.96 -33.62
N CYS A 62 -11.07 -10.78 -33.98
CA CYS A 62 -10.33 -9.58 -33.62
C CYS A 62 -9.74 -8.90 -34.87
N LYS A 63 -9.89 -7.58 -35.01
CA LYS A 63 -9.26 -6.87 -36.14
C LYS A 63 -7.74 -6.75 -35.97
N LYS A 64 -7.28 -6.56 -34.74
CA LYS A 64 -5.85 -6.56 -34.38
C LYS A 64 -5.62 -7.47 -33.19
N LEU A 65 -4.68 -8.39 -33.35
CA LEU A 65 -4.31 -9.36 -32.30
C LEU A 65 -2.81 -9.25 -32.01
N ILE A 66 -2.46 -8.86 -30.78
CA ILE A 66 -1.11 -8.92 -30.26
C ILE A 66 -0.93 -10.32 -29.68
N CYS A 67 0.02 -11.09 -30.20
CA CYS A 67 0.43 -12.35 -29.61
C CYS A 67 1.66 -12.15 -28.73
N MET A 68 1.64 -12.68 -27.53
CA MET A 68 2.78 -12.78 -26.63
C MET A 68 3.04 -14.24 -26.30
N THR A 69 4.32 -14.60 -26.18
CA THR A 69 4.75 -15.92 -25.70
C THR A 69 5.97 -15.78 -24.78
N VAL A 70 6.35 -16.87 -24.14
CA VAL A 70 7.49 -16.94 -23.22
C VAL A 70 8.26 -18.25 -23.47
N CYS A 71 9.57 -18.23 -23.26
CA CYS A 71 10.39 -19.44 -23.20
C CYS A 71 11.30 -19.38 -21.96
N GLU A 72 11.68 -20.57 -21.47
CA GLU A 72 12.43 -20.71 -20.22
C GLU A 72 13.77 -21.46 -20.42
N THR A 73 14.04 -21.90 -21.66
CA THR A 73 15.20 -22.72 -22.02
C THR A 73 15.93 -22.12 -23.21
N GLU A 74 17.22 -22.44 -23.36
CA GLU A 74 18.10 -21.97 -24.46
C GLU A 74 17.66 -22.48 -25.86
N THR A 75 16.82 -23.48 -25.90
CA THR A 75 16.18 -24.02 -27.11
C THR A 75 14.72 -24.30 -26.80
N VAL A 76 13.82 -24.11 -27.76
CA VAL A 76 12.39 -24.35 -27.55
C VAL A 76 11.90 -25.52 -28.41
N HIS A 77 10.77 -26.10 -27.98
CA HIS A 77 10.14 -27.21 -28.69
C HIS A 77 9.65 -26.79 -30.08
N GLU A 78 9.58 -27.72 -31.02
CA GLU A 78 9.12 -27.47 -32.39
C GLU A 78 7.72 -26.85 -32.50
N ASP A 79 6.88 -27.07 -31.50
CA ASP A 79 5.51 -26.51 -31.47
C ASP A 79 5.51 -24.96 -31.38
N TYR A 80 6.61 -24.32 -31.00
CA TYR A 80 6.74 -22.86 -31.14
C TYR A 80 6.69 -22.46 -32.63
N GLY A 81 7.24 -23.29 -33.53
CA GLY A 81 7.11 -23.07 -34.97
C GLY A 81 5.63 -23.02 -35.41
N LYS A 82 4.81 -23.99 -34.94
CA LYS A 82 3.38 -23.98 -35.21
C LYS A 82 2.66 -22.74 -34.70
N LEU A 83 3.03 -22.23 -33.52
CA LEU A 83 2.51 -20.96 -33.02
C LEU A 83 2.89 -19.80 -33.95
N PHE A 84 4.13 -19.77 -34.42
CA PHE A 84 4.67 -18.67 -35.22
C PHE A 84 4.19 -18.72 -36.70
N GLU A 85 3.65 -19.80 -37.18
CA GLU A 85 2.94 -19.85 -38.47
C GLU A 85 1.75 -18.86 -38.51
N HIS A 86 1.16 -18.60 -37.36
CA HIS A 86 0.03 -17.69 -37.25
C HIS A 86 0.40 -16.20 -37.10
N PHE A 87 1.68 -15.88 -36.82
CA PHE A 87 2.10 -14.51 -36.51
C PHE A 87 3.46 -14.19 -37.14
N ASP A 88 3.59 -13.02 -37.71
CA ASP A 88 4.88 -12.50 -38.23
C ASP A 88 5.63 -11.74 -37.13
N ARG A 89 4.89 -11.21 -36.15
CA ARG A 89 5.40 -10.35 -35.11
C ARG A 89 4.88 -10.78 -33.74
N ILE A 90 5.77 -11.10 -32.81
CA ILE A 90 5.43 -11.71 -31.52
C ILE A 90 6.07 -10.94 -30.38
N ALA A 91 5.26 -10.60 -29.37
CA ALA A 91 5.75 -10.02 -28.12
C ALA A 91 6.37 -11.09 -27.23
N VAL A 92 7.43 -10.71 -26.50
CA VAL A 92 8.10 -11.53 -25.49
C VAL A 92 8.44 -10.71 -24.24
N PRO A 93 8.52 -11.31 -23.03
CA PRO A 93 8.66 -10.54 -21.81
C PRO A 93 10.09 -10.09 -21.47
N SER A 94 11.10 -10.59 -22.17
CA SER A 94 12.51 -10.33 -21.82
C SER A 94 13.45 -10.42 -23.01
N GLU A 95 14.64 -9.83 -22.88
CA GLU A 95 15.74 -9.97 -23.85
C GLU A 95 16.20 -11.43 -23.97
N PHE A 96 16.13 -12.20 -22.88
CA PHE A 96 16.42 -13.64 -22.93
C PHE A 96 15.48 -14.35 -23.91
N CYS A 97 14.17 -14.23 -23.73
CA CYS A 97 13.19 -14.85 -24.65
C CYS A 97 13.37 -14.36 -26.09
N LYS A 98 13.61 -13.06 -26.29
CA LYS A 98 13.86 -12.49 -27.60
C LYS A 98 15.09 -13.10 -28.26
N SER A 99 16.21 -13.19 -27.57
CA SER A 99 17.46 -13.72 -28.12
C SER A 99 17.36 -15.19 -28.47
N VAL A 100 16.73 -15.99 -27.61
CA VAL A 100 16.51 -17.43 -27.85
C VAL A 100 15.63 -17.65 -29.08
N LEU A 101 14.48 -16.96 -29.14
CA LEU A 101 13.52 -17.17 -30.23
C LEU A 101 14.01 -16.60 -31.55
N THR A 102 14.69 -15.44 -31.56
CA THR A 102 15.28 -14.88 -32.80
C THR A 102 16.36 -15.83 -33.37
N ARG A 103 17.16 -16.47 -32.51
CA ARG A 103 18.18 -17.43 -32.95
C ARG A 103 17.57 -18.66 -33.63
N GLN A 104 16.43 -19.16 -33.13
CA GLN A 104 15.78 -20.36 -33.66
C GLN A 104 14.79 -20.06 -34.79
N PHE A 105 14.19 -18.86 -34.83
CA PHE A 105 13.20 -18.44 -35.83
C PHE A 105 13.58 -17.06 -36.40
N PRO A 106 14.67 -16.99 -37.19
CA PRO A 106 15.23 -15.73 -37.68
C PRO A 106 14.36 -14.99 -38.70
N ASP A 107 13.36 -15.65 -39.25
CA ASP A 107 12.35 -15.09 -40.18
C ASP A 107 11.17 -14.41 -39.46
N LYS A 108 11.13 -14.45 -38.13
CA LYS A 108 10.09 -13.84 -37.31
C LYS A 108 10.60 -12.60 -36.56
N GLU A 109 9.73 -11.63 -36.37
CA GLU A 109 10.05 -10.42 -35.59
C GLU A 109 9.63 -10.60 -34.12
N PHE A 110 10.60 -10.57 -33.22
CA PHE A 110 10.33 -10.59 -31.79
C PHE A 110 10.62 -9.22 -31.18
N TYR A 111 9.66 -8.70 -30.38
CA TYR A 111 9.79 -7.43 -29.68
C TYR A 111 9.39 -7.58 -28.23
N ILE A 112 9.89 -6.69 -27.37
CA ILE A 112 9.72 -6.82 -25.94
C ILE A 112 8.54 -6.00 -25.45
N ILE A 113 7.69 -6.65 -24.66
CA ILE A 113 6.76 -6.05 -23.71
C ILE A 113 7.10 -6.62 -22.35
N HIS A 114 7.82 -5.84 -21.52
CA HIS A 114 8.21 -6.30 -20.19
C HIS A 114 7.01 -6.63 -19.31
N ALA A 115 7.22 -7.54 -18.34
CA ALA A 115 6.21 -7.87 -17.35
C ALA A 115 5.81 -6.60 -16.56
N TYR A 116 4.51 -6.33 -16.51
CA TYR A 116 3.97 -5.27 -15.68
C TYR A 116 3.66 -5.80 -14.29
N ILE A 117 4.29 -5.22 -13.30
CA ILE A 117 3.95 -5.45 -11.89
C ILE A 117 3.45 -4.12 -11.33
N PRO A 118 2.15 -4.03 -11.01
CA PRO A 118 1.63 -2.83 -10.39
C PRO A 118 2.36 -2.57 -9.08
N THR A 119 2.88 -1.38 -8.92
CA THR A 119 3.42 -0.95 -7.63
C THR A 119 2.27 -0.76 -6.67
N THR A 120 2.35 -1.37 -5.49
CA THR A 120 1.40 -1.07 -4.42
C THR A 120 1.55 0.40 -4.02
N PRO A 121 0.44 1.15 -3.86
CA PRO A 121 0.54 2.53 -3.41
C PRO A 121 1.22 2.60 -2.05
N TYR A 122 2.01 3.65 -1.83
CA TYR A 122 2.55 3.94 -0.52
C TYR A 122 1.45 4.47 0.40
N VAL A 123 1.22 3.83 1.54
CA VAL A 123 0.08 4.13 2.41
C VAL A 123 0.55 4.85 3.67
N PHE A 124 0.24 6.14 3.77
CA PHE A 124 0.20 6.83 5.05
C PHE A 124 -1.06 6.42 5.81
N TYR A 125 -0.99 6.34 7.14
CA TYR A 125 -2.19 6.01 7.89
C TYR A 125 -2.29 6.74 9.23
N HIS A 126 -3.52 6.96 9.67
CA HIS A 126 -3.86 7.62 10.93
C HIS A 126 -4.98 6.87 11.64
N ILE A 127 -4.92 6.84 12.97
CA ILE A 127 -5.94 6.24 13.84
C ILE A 127 -6.33 7.28 14.88
N GLY A 128 -7.62 7.62 14.96
CA GLY A 128 -8.08 8.55 15.99
C GLY A 128 -9.47 9.14 15.75
N ASN A 129 -9.92 9.92 16.71
CA ASN A 129 -11.09 10.77 16.55
C ASN A 129 -10.72 11.97 15.66
N ILE A 130 -10.99 11.85 14.36
CA ILE A 130 -10.61 12.85 13.36
C ILE A 130 -11.40 14.15 13.44
N LEU A 131 -12.48 14.18 14.23
CA LEU A 131 -13.28 15.38 14.51
C LEU A 131 -12.79 16.12 15.76
N ASP A 132 -11.93 15.53 16.57
CA ASP A 132 -11.30 16.18 17.73
C ASP A 132 -10.28 17.24 17.25
N PRO A 133 -10.49 18.54 17.52
CA PRO A 133 -9.58 19.60 17.09
C PRO A 133 -8.14 19.39 17.58
N ARG A 134 -7.97 18.78 18.76
CA ARG A 134 -6.66 18.44 19.33
C ARG A 134 -5.86 17.48 18.46
N LYS A 135 -6.54 16.54 17.75
CA LYS A 135 -5.90 15.58 16.83
C LYS A 135 -5.37 16.23 15.56
N ASN A 136 -5.86 17.43 15.24
CA ASN A 136 -5.39 18.25 14.12
C ASN A 136 -5.37 17.52 12.77
N PHE A 137 -6.30 16.55 12.59
CA PHE A 137 -6.37 15.67 11.42
C PHE A 137 -6.52 16.45 10.11
N ARG A 138 -7.19 17.59 10.14
CA ARG A 138 -7.33 18.44 8.95
C ARG A 138 -5.97 18.81 8.34
N ARG A 139 -4.92 18.99 9.17
CA ARG A 139 -3.57 19.28 8.69
C ARG A 139 -2.90 18.05 8.09
N ILE A 140 -3.14 16.86 8.62
CA ILE A 140 -2.68 15.60 7.99
C ILE A 140 -3.29 15.46 6.58
N LEU A 141 -4.59 15.72 6.47
CA LEU A 141 -5.28 15.68 5.18
C LEU A 141 -4.74 16.73 4.20
N GLU A 142 -4.52 17.96 4.67
CA GLU A 142 -3.90 19.03 3.88
C GLU A 142 -2.50 18.65 3.39
N ALA A 143 -1.68 18.08 4.27
CA ALA A 143 -0.33 17.63 3.92
C ALA A 143 -0.37 16.52 2.86
N PHE A 144 -1.28 15.54 3.00
CA PHE A 144 -1.47 14.48 2.02
C PHE A 144 -1.89 15.02 0.64
N VAL A 145 -2.81 15.97 0.61
CA VAL A 145 -3.24 16.61 -0.65
C VAL A 145 -2.10 17.40 -1.29
N ARG A 146 -1.33 18.15 -0.49
CA ARG A 146 -0.15 18.90 -0.99
C ARG A 146 0.98 18.01 -1.47
N LEU A 147 1.19 16.85 -0.84
CA LEU A 147 2.17 15.86 -1.27
C LEU A 147 1.92 15.38 -2.71
N ASN A 148 0.67 15.28 -3.12
CA ASN A 148 0.19 15.05 -4.49
C ASN A 148 0.93 13.95 -5.28
N LYS A 149 1.26 12.83 -4.67
CA LYS A 149 1.88 11.67 -5.34
C LYS A 149 0.79 10.69 -5.80
N PRO A 150 0.70 10.35 -7.08
CA PRO A 150 -0.41 9.55 -7.62
C PRO A 150 -0.45 8.10 -7.08
N ASP A 151 0.69 7.57 -6.68
CA ASP A 151 0.86 6.23 -6.12
C ASP A 151 0.91 6.23 -4.58
N THR A 152 0.20 7.16 -3.93
CA THR A 152 0.02 7.21 -2.48
C THR A 152 -1.43 7.04 -2.09
N LYS A 153 -1.68 6.56 -0.87
CA LYS A 153 -3.00 6.55 -0.21
C LYS A 153 -2.88 7.08 1.21
N LEU A 154 -3.97 7.66 1.71
CA LEU A 154 -4.15 7.96 3.13
C LEU A 154 -5.26 7.05 3.67
N LEU A 155 -4.89 6.14 4.57
CA LEU A 155 -5.81 5.24 5.25
C LEU A 155 -6.12 5.79 6.64
N VAL A 156 -7.39 6.02 6.92
CA VAL A 156 -7.84 6.63 8.17
C VAL A 156 -8.76 5.67 8.91
N LYS A 157 -8.38 5.28 10.12
CA LYS A 157 -9.30 4.61 11.05
C LYS A 157 -9.92 5.65 11.96
N SER A 158 -11.17 5.98 11.67
CA SER A 158 -11.94 6.90 12.51
C SER A 158 -12.43 6.19 13.77
N THR A 159 -12.23 6.85 14.93
CA THR A 159 -12.81 6.47 16.22
C THR A 159 -13.95 7.41 16.63
N CYS A 160 -14.51 8.16 15.68
CA CYS A 160 -15.69 8.97 15.90
C CYS A 160 -16.91 8.10 16.18
N LYS A 161 -17.89 8.63 16.93
CA LYS A 161 -19.15 7.94 17.18
C LYS A 161 -19.99 7.80 15.92
N GLU A 162 -19.94 8.81 15.06
CA GLU A 162 -20.65 8.86 13.79
C GLU A 162 -19.72 8.51 12.64
N ASP A 163 -20.29 7.93 11.60
CA ASP A 163 -19.55 7.63 10.39
C ASP A 163 -19.12 8.93 9.69
N VAL A 164 -17.84 8.98 9.33
CA VAL A 164 -17.25 10.11 8.61
C VAL A 164 -16.92 9.69 7.19
N THR A 165 -17.29 10.54 6.22
CA THR A 165 -16.93 10.36 4.80
C THR A 165 -16.02 11.50 4.36
N ILE A 166 -14.93 11.15 3.67
CA ILE A 166 -14.00 12.11 3.07
C ILE A 166 -13.97 11.88 1.56
N ASN A 167 -14.54 12.79 0.80
CA ASN A 167 -14.61 12.71 -0.67
C ASN A 167 -13.34 13.34 -1.31
N ILE A 168 -12.19 12.76 -1.03
CA ILE A 168 -10.91 13.14 -1.62
C ILE A 168 -10.30 11.88 -2.22
N ASP A 169 -9.82 11.98 -3.45
CA ASP A 169 -9.17 10.87 -4.13
C ASP A 169 -8.01 10.29 -3.29
N ARG A 170 -7.89 8.96 -3.31
CA ARG A 170 -6.85 8.20 -2.58
C ARG A 170 -6.94 8.30 -1.04
N VAL A 171 -8.04 8.82 -0.48
CA VAL A 171 -8.32 8.79 0.96
C VAL A 171 -9.38 7.73 1.23
N GLU A 172 -9.05 6.79 2.11
CA GLU A 172 -9.97 5.73 2.56
C GLU A 172 -10.23 5.88 4.05
N VAL A 173 -11.51 5.91 4.44
CA VAL A 173 -11.93 6.01 5.84
C VAL A 173 -12.59 4.70 6.26
N ILE A 174 -12.10 4.12 7.36
CA ILE A 174 -12.69 2.95 8.02
C ILE A 174 -13.38 3.45 9.29
N ASN A 175 -14.71 3.36 9.33
CA ASN A 175 -15.54 3.74 10.47
C ASN A 175 -15.84 2.54 11.38
N GLY A 176 -16.55 2.80 12.47
CA GLY A 176 -17.05 1.80 13.41
C GLY A 176 -16.01 1.27 14.39
N LEU A 177 -16.42 0.27 15.17
CA LEU A 177 -15.54 -0.42 16.09
C LEU A 177 -14.60 -1.36 15.33
N ALA A 178 -13.42 -1.55 15.85
CA ALA A 178 -12.43 -2.48 15.30
C ALA A 178 -12.03 -3.49 16.39
N THR A 179 -11.95 -4.74 15.99
CA THR A 179 -11.36 -5.80 16.82
C THR A 179 -9.83 -5.71 16.78
N GLU A 180 -9.14 -6.48 17.59
CA GLU A 180 -7.68 -6.56 17.54
C GLU A 180 -7.20 -7.09 16.18
N ASP A 181 -7.90 -8.05 15.59
CA ASP A 181 -7.58 -8.56 14.26
C ASP A 181 -7.77 -7.49 13.17
N ASP A 182 -8.83 -6.69 13.24
CA ASP A 182 -9.04 -5.56 12.33
C ASP A 182 -7.89 -4.55 12.45
N MET A 183 -7.43 -4.26 13.66
CA MET A 183 -6.30 -3.37 13.91
C MET A 183 -4.99 -3.94 13.35
N ASN A 184 -4.76 -5.25 13.48
CA ASN A 184 -3.60 -5.92 12.88
C ASN A 184 -3.63 -5.82 11.35
N VAL A 185 -4.79 -6.03 10.73
CA VAL A 185 -4.98 -5.85 9.28
C VAL A 185 -4.72 -4.39 8.88
N LEU A 186 -5.24 -3.42 9.63
CA LEU A 186 -5.04 -1.99 9.36
C LEU A 186 -3.54 -1.62 9.39
N HIS A 187 -2.83 -2.03 10.45
CA HIS A 187 -1.39 -1.77 10.57
C HIS A 187 -0.59 -2.49 9.47
N SER A 188 -1.02 -3.67 9.00
CA SER A 188 -0.35 -4.36 7.89
C SER A 188 -0.50 -3.63 6.56
N ARG A 189 -1.64 -2.95 6.34
CA ARG A 189 -1.91 -2.14 5.14
C ARG A 189 -1.16 -0.81 5.14
N GLY A 190 -0.92 -0.22 6.33
CA GLY A 190 -0.22 1.04 6.50
C GLY A 190 1.30 0.90 6.40
N HIS A 191 1.96 1.82 5.70
CA HIS A 191 3.42 1.88 5.60
C HIS A 191 4.04 2.86 6.59
N CYS A 192 3.48 4.06 6.74
CA CYS A 192 3.95 5.09 7.64
C CYS A 192 2.78 5.68 8.45
N TYR A 193 2.89 5.62 9.78
CA TYR A 193 1.90 6.21 10.67
C TYR A 193 2.13 7.71 10.83
N VAL A 194 1.04 8.48 10.80
CA VAL A 194 1.11 9.95 10.93
C VAL A 194 0.24 10.41 12.09
N ASN A 195 0.87 11.08 13.05
CA ASN A 195 0.22 11.77 14.17
C ASN A 195 0.68 13.24 14.21
N PHE A 196 -0.25 14.15 14.00
CA PHE A 196 0.02 15.60 14.03
C PHE A 196 -0.79 16.28 15.16
N SER A 197 -1.06 15.55 16.22
CA SER A 197 -1.83 16.04 17.36
C SER A 197 -1.12 17.18 18.06
N ASN A 198 -1.88 18.18 18.51
CA ASN A 198 -1.36 19.26 19.34
C ASN A 198 -0.92 18.75 20.72
N SER A 199 -1.57 17.70 21.22
CA SER A 199 -1.23 17.07 22.49
C SER A 199 -1.71 15.63 22.54
N GLU A 200 -0.89 14.77 23.12
CA GLU A 200 -1.24 13.39 23.45
C GLU A 200 -0.70 13.08 24.86
N GLY A 201 -1.54 12.51 25.72
CA GLY A 201 -1.09 11.95 26.99
C GLY A 201 -0.33 10.63 26.77
N VAL A 202 -0.82 9.82 25.84
CA VAL A 202 -0.24 8.50 25.50
C VAL A 202 -0.02 8.36 24.00
N GLY A 203 -1.05 8.54 23.15
CA GLY A 203 -0.96 8.38 21.71
C GLY A 203 -0.92 6.91 21.27
N MET A 204 -1.91 6.11 21.69
CA MET A 204 -1.97 4.66 21.45
C MET A 204 -1.64 4.25 20.03
N GLY A 205 -2.22 4.90 19.02
CA GLY A 205 -1.97 4.55 17.62
C GLY A 205 -0.49 4.68 17.20
N ALA A 206 0.25 5.64 17.81
CA ALA A 206 1.69 5.78 17.57
C ALA A 206 2.48 4.64 18.22
N ILE A 207 2.11 4.24 19.45
CA ILE A 207 2.70 3.08 20.13
C ILE A 207 2.45 1.80 19.33
N GLU A 208 1.20 1.56 18.92
CA GLU A 208 0.80 0.39 18.16
C GLU A 208 1.56 0.29 16.82
N ALA A 209 1.79 1.41 16.16
CA ALA A 209 2.62 1.48 14.95
C ALA A 209 4.09 1.19 15.27
N ALA A 210 4.64 1.82 16.30
CA ALA A 210 6.05 1.68 16.68
C ALA A 210 6.41 0.26 17.12
N VAL A 211 5.56 -0.41 17.93
CA VAL A 211 5.82 -1.81 18.33
C VAL A 211 5.77 -2.80 17.17
N ARG A 212 5.21 -2.38 16.02
CA ARG A 212 5.20 -3.13 14.76
C ARG A 212 6.30 -2.66 13.79
N ASP A 213 7.28 -1.91 14.29
CA ASP A 213 8.39 -1.34 13.50
C ASP A 213 7.95 -0.49 12.29
N LYS A 214 6.77 0.11 12.35
CA LYS A 214 6.34 1.05 11.32
C LYS A 214 7.03 2.40 11.50
N PRO A 215 7.45 3.08 10.43
CA PRO A 215 7.81 4.49 10.50
C PRO A 215 6.70 5.30 11.14
N VAL A 216 7.06 6.16 12.10
CA VAL A 216 6.11 7.01 12.82
C VAL A 216 6.55 8.47 12.71
N ILE A 217 5.69 9.30 12.11
CA ILE A 217 5.79 10.75 12.13
C ILE A 217 4.89 11.23 13.27
N ALA A 218 5.43 11.94 14.25
CA ALA A 218 4.67 12.38 15.42
C ALA A 218 5.11 13.75 15.92
N THR A 219 4.20 14.47 16.59
CA THR A 219 4.52 15.73 17.26
C THR A 219 5.47 15.48 18.44
N ASN A 220 6.54 16.25 18.50
CA ASN A 220 7.53 16.22 19.59
C ASN A 220 7.01 16.96 20.84
N TYR A 221 5.87 16.48 21.39
CA TYR A 221 5.23 17.07 22.56
C TYR A 221 4.38 16.04 23.30
N GLY A 222 4.37 16.11 24.63
CA GLY A 222 3.58 15.24 25.50
C GLY A 222 4.12 13.81 25.56
N GLY A 223 3.25 12.83 25.85
CA GLY A 223 3.61 11.43 26.06
C GLY A 223 4.47 10.81 24.95
N PRO A 224 4.23 11.08 23.65
CA PRO A 224 5.06 10.53 22.57
C PRO A 224 6.57 10.79 22.73
N THR A 225 7.00 11.87 23.36
CA THR A 225 8.43 12.20 23.54
C THR A 225 9.16 11.23 24.47
N GLU A 226 8.42 10.53 25.33
CA GLU A 226 8.96 9.57 26.27
C GLU A 226 9.41 8.30 25.58
N TYR A 227 8.55 7.73 24.75
CA TYR A 227 8.75 6.41 24.18
C TYR A 227 9.16 6.40 22.69
N LEU A 228 8.84 7.43 21.90
CA LEU A 228 9.28 7.51 20.52
C LEU A 228 10.70 8.12 20.43
N LYS A 229 11.59 7.37 19.78
CA LYS A 229 12.94 7.82 19.40
C LYS A 229 13.09 7.66 17.90
N THR A 230 12.41 8.50 17.14
CA THR A 230 12.40 8.52 15.67
C THR A 230 12.95 9.85 15.15
N PRO A 231 13.63 9.89 13.99
CA PRO A 231 14.05 11.12 13.35
C PRO A 231 12.88 11.98 12.84
N TYR A 232 11.65 11.43 12.85
CA TYR A 232 10.44 12.09 12.35
C TYR A 232 9.59 12.69 13.48
N MET A 233 10.24 13.21 14.53
CA MET A 233 9.58 13.99 15.57
C MET A 233 9.45 15.43 15.11
N ILE A 234 8.21 15.90 14.93
CA ILE A 234 7.87 17.24 14.45
C ILE A 234 8.03 18.23 15.60
N ASP A 235 8.90 19.22 15.45
CA ASP A 235 9.03 20.31 16.40
C ASP A 235 7.73 21.07 16.60
N CYS A 236 7.50 21.56 17.80
CA CYS A 236 6.34 22.37 18.09
C CYS A 236 6.71 23.60 18.94
N GLU A 237 5.88 24.60 18.82
CA GLU A 237 5.84 25.76 19.71
C GLU A 237 4.73 25.57 20.74
N LEU A 238 4.79 26.25 21.87
CA LEU A 238 3.68 26.26 22.82
C LEU A 238 2.62 27.27 22.36
N GLN A 239 1.37 26.89 22.44
CA GLN A 239 0.22 27.73 22.08
C GLN A 239 -0.84 27.67 23.17
N GLU A 240 -1.33 28.84 23.58
CA GLU A 240 -2.50 28.95 24.46
C GLU A 240 -3.79 28.58 23.67
N LEU A 241 -4.72 27.93 24.38
CA LEU A 241 -6.06 27.70 23.89
C LEU A 241 -6.86 29.00 23.92
N GLU A 242 -7.47 29.33 22.79
CA GLU A 242 -8.29 30.54 22.68
C GLU A 242 -9.71 30.32 23.19
N ASN A 243 -10.20 29.07 23.13
CA ASN A 243 -11.58 28.67 23.47
C ASN A 243 -11.59 27.45 24.39
N ASP A 244 -12.69 27.29 25.10
CA ASP A 244 -13.00 26.09 25.87
C ASP A 244 -13.38 24.94 24.95
N ASP A 245 -12.85 23.75 25.20
CA ASP A 245 -13.25 22.51 24.56
C ASP A 245 -13.14 21.34 25.56
N PHE A 246 -14.25 20.75 25.92
CA PHE A 246 -14.36 19.66 26.91
C PHE A 246 -13.56 19.97 28.21
N LEU A 247 -12.47 19.23 28.46
CA LEU A 247 -11.58 19.44 29.61
C LEU A 247 -10.46 20.47 29.35
N PHE A 248 -10.29 20.87 28.10
CA PHE A 248 -9.30 21.86 27.69
C PHE A 248 -9.91 23.25 27.76
N LYS A 249 -9.38 24.11 28.62
CA LYS A 249 -9.93 25.44 28.89
C LYS A 249 -9.07 26.55 28.31
N LYS A 250 -9.71 27.63 27.92
CA LYS A 250 -9.03 28.85 27.50
C LYS A 250 -7.86 29.18 28.45
N GLY A 251 -6.71 29.55 27.92
CA GLY A 251 -5.49 29.82 28.65
C GLY A 251 -4.64 28.60 29.01
N MET A 252 -5.16 27.36 28.84
CA MET A 252 -4.30 26.17 28.90
C MET A 252 -3.41 26.13 27.67
N VAL A 253 -2.27 25.42 27.79
CA VAL A 253 -1.23 25.39 26.78
C VAL A 253 -1.03 23.98 26.24
N TRP A 254 -0.86 23.87 24.93
CA TRP A 254 -0.46 22.65 24.26
C TRP A 254 0.56 22.91 23.13
N GLY A 255 1.04 21.86 22.46
CA GLY A 255 1.96 21.99 21.34
C GLY A 255 1.24 22.47 20.07
N LYS A 256 1.90 23.32 19.31
CA LYS A 256 1.54 23.68 17.92
C LYS A 256 2.63 23.15 16.99
N PRO A 257 2.43 21.95 16.39
CA PRO A 257 3.45 21.35 15.56
C PRO A 257 3.66 22.12 14.25
N LYS A 258 4.91 22.10 13.76
CA LYS A 258 5.32 22.80 12.54
C LYS A 258 4.82 22.05 11.31
N PHE A 259 3.91 22.65 10.58
CA PHE A 259 3.27 22.04 9.42
C PHE A 259 4.26 21.71 8.29
N GLU A 260 5.24 22.56 8.06
CA GLU A 260 6.24 22.36 7.00
C GLU A 260 7.10 21.11 7.26
N GLN A 261 7.41 20.80 8.52
CA GLN A 261 8.10 19.55 8.86
C GLN A 261 7.22 18.31 8.63
N LEU A 262 5.90 18.41 8.82
CA LEU A 262 5.00 17.31 8.44
C LEU A 262 5.10 17.00 6.95
N LEU A 263 5.08 18.03 6.10
CA LEU A 263 5.24 17.87 4.64
C LEU A 263 6.59 17.27 4.28
N GLU A 264 7.66 17.79 4.86
CA GLU A 264 9.03 17.31 4.64
C GLU A 264 9.17 15.83 5.03
N PHE A 265 8.67 15.46 6.21
CA PHE A 265 8.77 14.09 6.70
C PHE A 265 7.88 13.10 5.91
N MET A 266 6.71 13.53 5.46
CA MET A 266 5.89 12.72 4.56
C MET A 266 6.55 12.53 3.19
N GLU A 267 7.16 13.58 2.61
CA GLU A 267 7.90 13.48 1.36
C GLU A 267 9.12 12.56 1.50
N ASP A 268 9.87 12.69 2.59
CA ASP A 268 11.06 11.87 2.85
C ASP A 268 10.69 10.40 3.05
N ALA A 269 9.68 10.11 3.86
CA ALA A 269 9.18 8.75 4.07
C ALA A 269 8.69 8.12 2.76
N TYR A 270 7.97 8.88 1.92
CA TYR A 270 7.52 8.45 0.60
C TYR A 270 8.70 8.19 -0.35
N SER A 271 9.64 9.13 -0.46
CA SER A 271 10.75 9.06 -1.40
C SER A 271 11.69 7.90 -1.10
N LYS A 272 11.87 7.56 0.17
CA LYS A 272 12.63 6.41 0.64
C LYS A 272 11.81 5.11 0.66
N ARG A 273 10.51 5.16 0.39
CA ARG A 273 9.59 4.01 0.52
C ARG A 273 9.72 3.31 1.86
N LEU A 274 9.81 4.08 2.94
CA LEU A 274 10.02 3.55 4.28
C LEU A 274 8.84 2.68 4.73
N THR A 275 9.10 1.44 5.06
CA THR A 275 8.11 0.49 5.59
C THR A 275 8.52 -0.12 6.92
N TYR A 276 9.74 0.17 7.34
CA TYR A 276 10.35 -0.35 8.56
C TYR A 276 11.17 0.77 9.24
N MET A 277 11.11 0.78 10.56
CA MET A 277 11.95 1.61 11.42
C MET A 277 12.18 0.87 12.74
N ASP A 278 13.41 0.88 13.23
CA ASP A 278 13.73 0.28 14.55
C ASP A 278 13.10 1.09 15.69
N HIS A 279 12.26 0.45 16.46
CA HIS A 279 11.62 0.98 17.65
C HIS A 279 11.92 0.15 18.91
N SER A 280 13.14 -0.40 19.01
CA SER A 280 13.56 -1.21 20.16
C SER A 280 13.35 -0.51 21.49
N HIS A 281 13.57 0.81 21.54
CA HIS A 281 13.30 1.62 22.73
C HIS A 281 11.83 1.59 23.13
N THR A 282 10.91 1.83 22.19
CA THR A 282 9.45 1.77 22.43
C THR A 282 9.02 0.36 22.89
N LYS A 283 9.49 -0.67 22.17
CA LYS A 283 9.19 -2.06 22.51
C LYS A 283 9.65 -2.44 23.92
N ASN A 284 10.82 -1.96 24.31
CA ASN A 284 11.34 -2.21 25.66
C ASN A 284 10.46 -1.54 26.72
N ILE A 285 10.14 -0.26 26.59
CA ILE A 285 9.28 0.47 27.54
C ILE A 285 7.91 -0.18 27.64
N MET A 286 7.29 -0.50 26.49
CA MET A 286 5.94 -1.06 26.40
C MET A 286 5.91 -2.60 26.56
N SER A 287 7.03 -3.23 26.97
CA SER A 287 7.08 -4.65 27.15
C SER A 287 6.20 -5.10 28.34
N ARG A 288 5.60 -6.29 28.20
CA ARG A 288 4.79 -6.88 29.27
C ARG A 288 5.57 -6.95 30.59
N GLU A 289 6.85 -7.25 30.51
CA GLU A 289 7.73 -7.36 31.70
C GLU A 289 7.86 -6.02 32.42
N ASN A 290 8.16 -4.93 31.70
CA ASN A 290 8.29 -3.61 32.30
C ASN A 290 6.97 -3.11 32.87
N ILE A 291 5.87 -3.26 32.15
CA ILE A 291 4.55 -2.85 32.65
C ILE A 291 4.16 -3.62 33.92
N LEU A 292 4.40 -4.94 33.94
CA LEU A 292 4.13 -5.74 35.17
C LEU A 292 5.03 -5.31 36.35
N LYS A 293 6.26 -4.88 36.07
CA LYS A 293 7.16 -4.37 37.12
C LYS A 293 6.65 -3.06 37.69
N GLU A 294 6.17 -2.14 36.86
CA GLU A 294 5.56 -0.87 37.28
C GLU A 294 4.33 -1.12 38.16
N PHE A 295 3.43 -2.03 37.76
CA PHE A 295 2.29 -2.42 38.59
C PHE A 295 2.71 -3.05 39.92
N SER A 296 3.77 -3.87 39.97
CA SER A 296 4.21 -4.52 41.16
C SER A 296 4.80 -3.55 42.20
N VAL A 297 5.46 -2.47 41.76
CA VAL A 297 5.94 -1.42 42.67
C VAL A 297 4.77 -0.76 43.38
N GLU A 298 3.70 -0.41 42.70
CA GLU A 298 2.51 0.22 43.28
C GLU A 298 1.72 -0.74 44.20
N ILE A 299 1.61 -2.01 43.80
CA ILE A 299 0.85 -3.02 44.60
C ILE A 299 1.60 -3.40 45.87
N VAL A 300 2.92 -3.50 45.86
CA VAL A 300 3.75 -3.92 47.01
C VAL A 300 4.13 -2.73 47.88
N GLY A 301 4.42 -1.55 47.29
CA GLY A 301 4.80 -0.33 48.02
C GLY A 301 3.66 0.27 48.85
N GLY A 302 2.42 -0.07 48.61
CA GLY A 302 1.27 0.41 49.39
C GLY A 302 1.05 -0.27 50.74
N LYS A 303 1.93 -1.17 51.21
CA LYS A 303 1.80 -1.88 52.48
C LYS A 303 2.60 -1.36 53.65
N ASP A 304 3.50 -0.37 53.47
CA ASP A 304 4.41 0.03 54.55
C ASP A 304 4.20 1.43 55.17
N GLU A 305 3.07 2.10 54.94
CA GLU A 305 2.76 3.36 55.63
C GLU A 305 1.45 3.33 56.44
N LYS A 306 1.26 2.32 57.31
CA LYS A 306 0.29 2.42 58.42
C LYS A 306 0.69 1.50 59.57
N THR A 307 1.80 1.80 60.23
CA THR A 307 2.03 1.44 61.62
C THR A 307 3.03 2.41 62.26
N HIS A 308 2.51 3.52 62.74
CA HIS A 308 2.95 4.13 64.02
C HIS A 308 1.94 5.18 64.44
#